data_e29b94b400b04cae02d1880e99f32815
#
_entry.id   e29b94b400b04cae02d1880e99f32815
#
_cell.length_a   1.000
_cell.length_b   1.000
_cell.length_c   1.000
_cell.angle_alpha   90.00
_cell.angle_beta   90.00
_cell.angle_gamma   90.00
#
_symmetry.space_group_name_H-M   'P 1'
#
loop_
_entity.id
_entity.type
_entity.pdbx_description
1 polymer ?
#
loop_
_entity_poly.entity_id
_entity_poly.type
_entity_poly.pdbx_seq_one_letter_code
_entity_poly.pdbx_strand_id
1 'polypeptide(L)'
;MELIGCVHDALVIESSVEKIDEDVAITRECMRRASRIVLNSEHELRTDATIVKYPDRYTDKRGVEMWGEVIGLLEQYHQIQKQKEAATSV
;
A
#
# COMPACT_ATOMS: atom_id res chain seq x y z
N MET A 1 12.47 6.83 -10.92
CA MET A 1 11.18 6.95 -10.19
C MET A 1 10.03 6.67 -11.12
N GLU A 2 9.12 5.84 -10.67
CA GLU A 2 7.89 5.58 -11.41
C GLU A 2 6.67 5.85 -10.54
N LEU A 3 5.68 6.50 -11.13
CA LEU A 3 4.38 6.66 -10.50
C LEU A 3 3.58 5.38 -10.74
N ILE A 4 3.31 4.64 -9.68
CA ILE A 4 2.54 3.38 -9.79
C ILE A 4 1.05 3.66 -9.85
N GLY A 5 0.57 4.62 -9.08
CA GLY A 5 -0.85 4.94 -9.09
C GLY A 5 -1.25 5.98 -8.06
N CYS A 6 -2.55 6.23 -8.05
CA CYS A 6 -3.18 7.14 -7.09
C CYS A 6 -4.21 6.36 -6.29
N VAL A 7 -4.22 6.57 -4.97
CA VAL A 7 -5.23 5.97 -4.08
C VAL A 7 -5.83 7.12 -3.27
N HIS A 8 -7.08 7.49 -3.59
CA HIS A 8 -7.75 8.65 -2.98
C HIS A 8 -6.92 9.91 -3.15
N ASP A 9 -6.40 10.46 -2.05
CA ASP A 9 -5.57 11.67 -2.00
C ASP A 9 -4.07 11.36 -1.89
N ALA A 10 -3.66 10.12 -2.16
CA ALA A 10 -2.28 9.68 -2.04
C ALA A 10 -1.71 9.26 -3.40
N LEU A 11 -0.41 9.47 -3.57
CA LEU A 11 0.35 8.97 -4.71
C LEU A 11 1.25 7.83 -4.25
N VAL A 12 1.31 6.77 -5.05
CA VAL A 12 2.21 5.64 -4.82
C VAL A 12 3.31 5.69 -5.86
N ILE A 13 4.54 5.79 -5.42
CA ILE A 13 5.71 5.83 -6.30
C ILE A 13 6.66 4.69 -5.99
N GLU A 14 7.38 4.25 -7.00
CA GLU A 14 8.44 3.26 -6.88
C GLU A 14 9.77 3.89 -7.27
N SER A 15 10.81 3.63 -6.48
CA SER A 15 12.14 4.17 -6.71
C SER A 15 13.20 3.21 -6.19
N SER A 16 14.43 3.36 -6.70
CA SER A 16 15.56 2.62 -6.15
C SER A 16 15.85 3.05 -4.72
N VAL A 17 16.33 2.11 -3.88
CA VAL A 17 16.62 2.38 -2.47
C VAL A 17 17.58 3.55 -2.30
N GLU A 18 18.53 3.71 -3.21
CA GLU A 18 19.54 4.78 -3.16
C GLU A 18 18.95 6.16 -3.42
N LYS A 19 17.89 6.25 -4.22
CA LYS A 19 17.28 7.51 -4.63
C LYS A 19 15.93 7.78 -3.98
N ILE A 20 15.45 6.90 -3.13
CA ILE A 20 14.09 6.98 -2.58
C ILE A 20 13.85 8.28 -1.83
N ASP A 21 14.79 8.74 -1.02
CA ASP A 21 14.63 9.96 -0.24
C ASP A 21 14.56 11.19 -1.15
N GLU A 22 15.40 11.25 -2.17
CA GLU A 22 15.40 12.33 -3.15
C GLU A 22 14.10 12.34 -3.96
N ASP A 23 13.66 11.17 -4.41
CA ASP A 23 12.44 11.04 -5.21
C ASP A 23 11.20 11.39 -4.39
N VAL A 24 11.17 11.06 -3.10
CA VAL A 24 10.08 11.47 -2.20
C VAL A 24 10.05 13.00 -2.06
N ALA A 25 11.21 13.63 -1.91
CA ALA A 25 11.30 15.08 -1.81
C ALA A 25 10.79 15.76 -3.08
N ILE A 26 11.15 15.24 -4.25
CA ILE A 26 10.68 15.76 -5.55
C ILE A 26 9.17 15.61 -5.66
N THR A 27 8.64 14.46 -5.31
CA THR A 27 7.19 14.19 -5.37
C THR A 27 6.41 15.13 -4.45
N ARG A 28 6.88 15.34 -3.23
CA ARG A 28 6.24 16.25 -2.30
C ARG A 28 6.26 17.68 -2.80
N GLU A 29 7.36 18.12 -3.43
CA GLU A 29 7.45 19.45 -4.04
C GLU A 29 6.45 19.60 -5.18
N CYS A 30 6.31 18.58 -6.03
CA CYS A 30 5.32 18.60 -7.11
C CYS A 30 3.89 18.70 -6.56
N MET A 31 3.56 17.96 -5.53
CA MET A 31 2.24 18.01 -4.88
C MET A 31 1.97 19.40 -4.29
N ARG A 32 2.97 20.00 -3.65
CA ARG A 32 2.86 21.33 -3.07
C ARG A 32 2.60 22.38 -4.14
N ARG A 33 3.36 22.35 -5.23
CA ARG A 33 3.17 23.27 -6.36
C ARG A 33 1.79 23.10 -6.99
N ALA A 34 1.37 21.86 -7.18
CA ALA A 34 0.06 21.57 -7.76
C ALA A 34 -1.07 22.13 -6.88
N SER A 35 -0.95 22.01 -5.56
CA SER A 35 -1.96 22.55 -4.64
C SER A 35 -2.06 24.07 -4.73
N ARG A 36 -0.95 24.75 -4.88
CA ARG A 36 -0.94 26.22 -5.05
C ARG A 36 -1.63 26.65 -6.32
N ILE A 37 -1.38 25.94 -7.42
CA ILE A 37 -1.98 26.23 -8.72
C ILE A 37 -3.48 25.99 -8.68
N VAL A 38 -3.91 24.83 -8.18
CA VAL A 38 -5.33 24.45 -8.15
C VAL A 38 -6.14 25.35 -7.25
N LEU A 39 -5.61 25.66 -6.05
CA LEU A 39 -6.30 26.52 -5.09
C LEU A 39 -6.19 28.00 -5.41
N ASN A 40 -5.31 28.37 -6.36
CA ASN A 40 -5.02 29.75 -6.73
C ASN A 40 -4.77 30.62 -5.47
N SER A 41 -3.96 30.12 -4.57
CA SER A 41 -3.73 30.69 -3.26
C SER A 41 -2.29 30.45 -2.83
N GLU A 42 -1.81 31.23 -1.86
CA GLU A 42 -0.51 30.99 -1.23
C GLU A 42 -0.53 29.80 -0.28
N HIS A 43 -1.72 29.26 0.02
CA HIS A 43 -1.85 28.09 0.87
C HIS A 43 -1.38 26.83 0.17
N GLU A 44 -0.58 26.06 0.88
CA GLU A 44 -0.05 24.78 0.40
C GLU A 44 -0.62 23.65 1.26
N LEU A 45 -1.05 22.57 0.61
CA LEU A 45 -1.50 21.38 1.32
C LEU A 45 -0.29 20.65 1.90
N ARG A 46 -0.42 20.19 3.14
CA ARG A 46 0.59 19.35 3.74
C ARG A 46 0.56 17.95 3.14
N THR A 47 1.74 17.38 3.00
CA THR A 47 1.89 16.00 2.55
C THR A 47 2.71 15.23 3.57
N ASP A 48 2.28 14.00 3.83
CA ASP A 48 3.03 13.06 4.65
C ASP A 48 3.54 11.95 3.74
N ALA A 49 4.71 11.40 4.06
CA ALA A 49 5.30 10.33 3.29
C ALA A 49 5.58 9.13 4.17
N THR A 50 5.19 7.95 3.68
CA THR A 50 5.57 6.67 4.27
C THR A 50 6.51 5.97 3.30
N ILE A 51 7.70 5.64 3.77
CA ILE A 51 8.73 5.01 2.95
C ILE A 51 8.89 3.57 3.42
N VAL A 52 8.76 2.64 2.46
CA VAL A 52 8.98 1.22 2.70
C VAL A 52 10.13 0.77 1.82
N LYS A 53 11.23 0.34 2.43
CA LYS A 53 12.45 -0.09 1.74
C LYS A 53 12.57 -1.60 1.77
N TYR A 54 12.99 -2.19 0.64
CA TYR A 54 13.28 -3.62 0.58
C TYR A 54 14.30 -4.00 1.68
N PRO A 55 14.14 -5.13 2.39
CA PRO A 55 13.15 -6.20 2.17
C PRO A 55 11.79 -5.99 2.85
N ASP A 56 11.55 -4.86 3.49
CA ASP A 56 10.29 -4.57 4.14
C ASP A 56 9.17 -4.46 3.11
N ARG A 57 7.96 -4.78 3.53
CA ARG A 57 6.76 -4.69 2.70
C ARG A 57 5.76 -3.75 3.33
N TYR A 58 5.00 -3.07 2.49
CA TYR A 58 3.93 -2.21 2.96
C TYR A 58 2.88 -3.03 3.69
N THR A 59 2.55 -2.59 4.90
CA THR A 59 1.47 -3.18 5.69
C THR A 59 0.65 -2.06 6.32
N ASP A 60 -0.66 -2.25 6.38
CA ASP A 60 -1.58 -1.36 7.09
C ASP A 60 -2.04 -2.07 8.36
N LYS A 61 -1.85 -1.44 9.51
CA LYS A 61 -2.24 -2.02 10.80
C LYS A 61 -3.72 -2.40 10.85
N ARG A 62 -4.57 -1.65 10.14
CA ARG A 62 -6.01 -1.94 10.10
C ARG A 62 -6.33 -3.21 9.33
N GLY A 63 -5.46 -3.59 8.41
CA GLY A 63 -5.65 -4.78 7.59
C GLY A 63 -5.02 -6.05 8.15
N VAL A 64 -4.08 -5.94 9.09
CA VAL A 64 -3.35 -7.10 9.62
C VAL A 64 -4.28 -8.08 10.31
N GLU A 65 -5.16 -7.59 11.16
CA GLU A 65 -6.12 -8.44 11.89
C GLU A 65 -7.10 -9.10 10.93
N MET A 66 -7.66 -8.33 10.00
CA MET A 66 -8.56 -8.87 8.97
C MET A 66 -7.87 -9.93 8.12
N TRP A 67 -6.62 -9.70 7.74
CA TRP A 67 -5.84 -10.66 6.96
C TRP A 67 -5.65 -11.97 7.71
N GLY A 68 -5.38 -11.88 9.02
CA GLY A 68 -5.28 -13.07 9.87
C GLY A 68 -6.57 -13.87 9.89
N GLU A 69 -7.72 -13.21 9.98
CA GLU A 69 -9.04 -13.86 9.92
C GLU A 69 -9.27 -14.54 8.57
N VAL A 70 -8.93 -13.88 7.48
CA VAL A 70 -9.08 -14.44 6.12
C VAL A 70 -8.24 -15.70 5.98
N ILE A 71 -6.99 -15.67 6.40
CA ILE A 71 -6.10 -16.83 6.32
C ILE A 71 -6.62 -17.97 7.18
N GLY A 72 -7.09 -17.69 8.41
CA GLY A 72 -7.68 -18.69 9.28
C GLY A 72 -8.90 -19.37 8.67
N LEU A 73 -9.78 -18.60 8.03
CA LEU A 73 -10.96 -19.14 7.35
C LEU A 73 -10.57 -19.99 6.14
N LEU A 74 -9.56 -19.60 5.39
CA LEU A 74 -9.05 -20.40 4.27
C LEU A 74 -8.50 -21.75 4.72
N GLU A 75 -7.77 -21.79 5.84
CA GLU A 75 -7.25 -23.03 6.39
C GLU A 75 -8.38 -23.95 6.81
N GLN A 76 -9.41 -23.43 7.49
CA GLN A 76 -10.60 -24.20 7.86
C GLN A 76 -11.30 -24.77 6.62
N TYR A 77 -11.45 -23.96 5.58
CA TYR A 77 -12.05 -24.39 4.32
C TYR A 77 -11.25 -25.53 3.69
N HIS A 78 -9.95 -25.42 3.64
CA HIS A 78 -9.07 -26.48 3.10
C HIS A 78 -9.20 -27.79 3.89
N GLN A 79 -9.26 -27.72 5.22
CA GLN A 79 -9.43 -28.90 6.05
C GLN A 79 -10.79 -29.58 5.81
N ILE A 80 -11.87 -28.79 5.69
CA ILE A 80 -13.19 -29.31 5.37
C ILE A 80 -13.19 -29.99 4.02
N GLN A 81 -12.53 -29.44 3.01
CA GLN A 81 -12.41 -30.04 1.69
C GLN A 81 -11.64 -31.36 1.73
N LYS A 82 -10.55 -31.43 2.49
CA LYS A 82 -9.78 -32.66 2.68
C LYS A 82 -10.61 -33.76 3.34
N GLN A 83 -11.41 -33.41 4.33
CA GLN A 83 -12.30 -34.38 5.00
C GLN A 83 -13.37 -34.89 4.04
N LYS A 84 -13.94 -34.02 3.20
CA LYS A 84 -14.92 -34.44 2.19
C LYS A 84 -14.30 -35.37 1.14
N GLU A 85 -13.09 -35.03 0.67
CA GLU A 85 -12.37 -35.88 -0.28
C GLU A 85 -12.04 -37.26 0.31
N ALA A 86 -11.61 -37.29 1.58
CA ALA A 86 -11.35 -38.55 2.27
C ALA A 86 -12.61 -39.38 2.43
N ALA A 87 -13.77 -38.74 2.69
CA ALA A 87 -15.04 -39.43 2.81
C ALA A 87 -15.57 -39.97 1.47
N THR A 88 -15.23 -39.34 0.35
CA THR A 88 -15.67 -39.76 -0.98
C THR A 88 -14.72 -40.72 -1.68
N SER A 89 -13.51 -40.92 -1.16
CA SER A 89 -12.51 -41.81 -1.75
C SER A 89 -12.62 -43.26 -1.29
N VAL A 90 -13.66 -43.62 -0.60
CA VAL A 90 -13.91 -44.98 -0.11
C VAL A 90 -14.59 -45.84 -1.20
#